data_8723cc3523b5f5cc23189e9921df5df2
#
_entry.id   8723cc3523b5f5cc23189e9921df5df2
#
_cell.length_a   1.000
_cell.length_b   1.000
_cell.length_c   1.000
_cell.angle_alpha   90.00
_cell.angle_beta   90.00
_cell.angle_gamma   90.00
#
_symmetry.space_group_name_H-M   'P 1'
#
loop_
_entity.id
_entity.type
_entity.pdbx_description
1 polymer ?
#
loop_
_entity_poly.entity_id
_entity_poly.type
_entity_poly.pdbx_seq_one_letter_code
_entity_poly.pdbx_strand_id
1 'polypeptide(L)'
;MHYALAMASAAAAMNKPVTLFFTMAAIRALTKHGGWRELPAGDLSPGETGGDQDSAMTGKGLAGFEELLEACIAFKVKVLVCEMGLHALGLAKSELRDDVAYEEGGIVSFLADASAGGATLFI
;
A
#
# COMPACT_ATOMS: atom_id res chain seq x y z
N MET A 1 -3.99 5.34 -3.58
CA MET A 1 -3.41 4.03 -3.30
C MET A 1 -3.35 3.10 -4.51
N HIS A 2 -4.38 2.94 -5.32
CA HIS A 2 -4.36 2.10 -6.54
C HIS A 2 -3.13 2.33 -7.40
N TYR A 3 -2.82 3.59 -7.69
CA TYR A 3 -1.70 3.95 -8.54
C TYR A 3 -0.35 3.52 -7.96
N ALA A 4 -0.19 3.57 -6.63
CA ALA A 4 1.01 3.08 -5.96
C ALA A 4 1.21 1.58 -6.19
N LEU A 5 0.15 0.79 -6.02
CA LEU A 5 0.17 -0.65 -6.24
C LEU A 5 0.39 -1.00 -7.72
N ALA A 6 -0.27 -0.29 -8.63
CA ALA A 6 -0.09 -0.48 -10.07
C ALA A 6 1.36 -0.21 -10.50
N MET A 7 1.96 0.87 -10.02
CA MET A 7 3.37 1.17 -10.29
C MET A 7 4.33 0.16 -9.66
N ALA A 8 4.05 -0.26 -8.43
CA ALA A 8 4.87 -1.22 -7.71
C ALA A 8 4.86 -2.59 -8.41
N SER A 9 3.68 -3.10 -8.76
CA SER A 9 3.54 -4.38 -9.47
C SER A 9 4.18 -4.34 -10.86
N ALA A 10 4.02 -3.25 -11.60
CA ALA A 10 4.62 -3.09 -12.92
C ALA A 10 6.17 -3.02 -12.83
N ALA A 11 6.73 -2.28 -11.88
CA ALA A 11 8.17 -2.20 -11.69
C ALA A 11 8.75 -3.55 -11.25
N ALA A 12 8.07 -4.26 -10.35
CA ALA A 12 8.49 -5.59 -9.91
C ALA A 12 8.42 -6.63 -11.05
N ALA A 13 7.40 -6.57 -11.90
CA ALA A 13 7.31 -7.40 -13.11
C ALA A 13 8.46 -7.14 -14.10
N MET A 14 9.06 -5.95 -14.07
CA MET A 14 10.27 -5.59 -14.81
C MET A 14 11.56 -5.97 -14.08
N ASN A 15 11.49 -6.79 -13.03
CA ASN A 15 12.61 -7.18 -12.17
C ASN A 15 13.32 -5.98 -11.50
N LYS A 16 12.60 -4.90 -11.21
CA LYS A 16 13.11 -3.80 -10.40
C LYS A 16 12.80 -4.05 -8.94
N PRO A 17 13.76 -3.84 -8.03
CA PRO A 17 13.47 -3.90 -6.60
C PRO A 17 12.49 -2.79 -6.22
N VAL A 18 11.45 -3.14 -5.48
CA VAL A 18 10.40 -2.21 -5.05
C VAL A 18 10.14 -2.39 -3.57
N THR A 19 10.05 -1.28 -2.85
CA THR A 19 9.60 -1.23 -1.46
C THR A 19 8.38 -0.35 -1.36
N LEU A 20 7.28 -0.89 -0.85
CA LEU A 20 6.09 -0.16 -0.45
C LEU A 20 6.18 0.16 1.05
N PHE A 21 6.18 1.44 1.40
CA PHE A 21 6.19 1.88 2.79
C PHE A 21 4.83 2.43 3.19
N PHE A 22 4.11 1.66 4.01
CA PHE A 22 2.83 2.06 4.56
C PHE A 22 3.04 2.82 5.86
N THR A 23 2.61 4.08 5.88
CA THR A 23 2.74 4.94 7.04
C THR A 23 1.44 5.67 7.36
N MET A 24 1.23 6.05 8.62
CA MET A 24 0.04 6.77 9.09
C MET A 24 -1.26 6.13 8.58
N ALA A 25 -2.20 6.93 8.06
CA ALA A 25 -3.51 6.44 7.60
C ALA A 25 -3.42 5.31 6.56
N ALA A 26 -2.37 5.27 5.73
CA ALA A 26 -2.18 4.22 4.73
C ALA A 26 -2.02 2.81 5.34
N ILE A 27 -1.60 2.70 6.60
CA ILE A 27 -1.50 1.41 7.30
C ILE A 27 -2.88 0.72 7.39
N ARG A 28 -3.97 1.49 7.46
CA ARG A 28 -5.33 0.94 7.46
C ARG A 28 -5.65 0.12 6.22
N ALA A 29 -4.93 0.33 5.13
CA ALA A 29 -5.04 -0.49 3.92
C ALA A 29 -4.63 -1.95 4.14
N LEU A 30 -3.78 -2.21 5.12
CA LEU A 30 -3.31 -3.53 5.45
C LEU A 30 -4.07 -4.19 6.62
N THR A 31 -5.18 -3.60 7.07
CA THR A 31 -6.00 -4.22 8.12
C THR A 31 -6.86 -5.35 7.57
N LYS A 32 -7.13 -6.38 8.41
CA LYS A 32 -7.95 -7.56 8.08
C LYS A 32 -9.35 -7.22 7.57
N HIS A 33 -9.89 -6.09 8.02
CA HIS A 33 -11.25 -5.65 7.67
C HIS A 33 -11.32 -4.82 6.40
N GLY A 34 -10.22 -4.75 5.64
CA GLY A 34 -10.19 -3.98 4.39
C GLY A 34 -10.36 -2.47 4.62
N GLY A 35 -9.71 -1.93 5.63
CA GLY A 35 -9.81 -0.52 6.02
C GLY A 35 -9.42 0.49 4.93
N TRP A 36 -8.81 0.03 3.85
CA TRP A 36 -8.57 0.87 2.68
C TRP A 36 -9.85 1.38 2.01
N ARG A 37 -10.96 0.65 2.18
CA ARG A 37 -12.26 1.03 1.60
C ARG A 37 -12.82 2.30 2.21
N GLU A 38 -12.49 2.57 3.46
CA GLU A 38 -12.96 3.74 4.21
C GLU A 38 -12.03 4.95 4.09
N LEU A 39 -10.84 4.77 3.53
CA LEU A 39 -9.90 5.87 3.34
C LEU A 39 -10.43 6.85 2.28
N PRO A 40 -10.23 8.16 2.47
CA PRO A 40 -10.60 9.13 1.46
C PRO A 40 -9.95 8.83 0.11
N ALA A 41 -10.70 8.98 -0.97
CA ALA A 41 -10.19 8.73 -2.33
C ALA A 41 -9.13 9.75 -2.79
N GLY A 42 -9.07 10.90 -2.15
CA GLY A 42 -8.13 11.99 -2.42
C GLY A 42 -8.83 13.27 -2.87
N ASP A 43 -8.04 14.31 -3.07
CA ASP A 43 -8.55 15.67 -3.34
C ASP A 43 -9.31 15.79 -4.66
N LEU A 44 -9.07 14.90 -5.62
CA LEU A 44 -9.74 14.90 -6.93
C LEU A 44 -11.16 14.31 -6.88
N SER A 45 -11.51 13.64 -5.80
CA SER A 45 -12.83 13.03 -5.60
C SER A 45 -13.34 13.33 -4.18
N PRO A 46 -13.66 14.60 -3.88
CA PRO A 46 -14.13 14.98 -2.54
C PRO A 46 -15.38 14.21 -2.14
N GLY A 47 -15.36 13.60 -0.96
CA GLY A 47 -16.49 12.84 -0.41
C GLY A 47 -16.57 11.38 -0.87
N GLU A 48 -15.75 10.95 -1.82
CA GLU A 48 -15.62 9.54 -2.19
C GLU A 48 -14.61 8.81 -1.28
N THR A 49 -14.82 7.52 -1.14
CA THR A 49 -13.94 6.61 -0.40
C THR A 49 -13.09 5.76 -1.35
N GLY A 50 -12.06 5.12 -0.82
CA GLY A 50 -11.28 4.13 -1.57
C GLY A 50 -12.15 3.02 -2.15
N GLY A 51 -13.18 2.59 -1.41
CA GLY A 51 -14.13 1.57 -1.88
C GLY A 51 -15.00 2.05 -3.05
N ASP A 52 -15.45 3.30 -3.03
CA ASP A 52 -16.22 3.88 -4.14
C ASP A 52 -15.36 3.96 -5.41
N GLN A 53 -14.13 4.42 -5.26
CA GLN A 53 -13.18 4.52 -6.36
C GLN A 53 -12.81 3.14 -6.93
N ASP A 54 -12.58 2.15 -6.07
CA ASP A 54 -12.33 0.77 -6.46
C ASP A 54 -13.49 0.19 -7.29
N SER A 55 -14.72 0.38 -6.80
CA SER A 55 -15.93 -0.06 -7.50
C SER A 55 -16.08 0.59 -8.88
N ALA A 56 -15.75 1.88 -8.99
CA ALA A 56 -15.78 2.58 -10.26
C ALA A 56 -14.72 2.08 -11.25
N MET A 57 -13.54 1.68 -10.77
CA MET A 57 -12.46 1.13 -11.59
C MET A 57 -12.80 -0.29 -12.05
N THR A 58 -13.19 -1.17 -11.14
CA THR A 58 -13.54 -2.56 -11.44
C THR A 58 -14.75 -2.66 -12.36
N GLY A 59 -15.74 -1.76 -12.20
CA GLY A 59 -16.87 -1.63 -13.12
C GLY A 59 -16.50 -1.25 -14.55
N LYS A 60 -15.29 -0.70 -14.75
CA LYS A 60 -14.72 -0.39 -16.09
C LYS A 60 -13.74 -1.45 -16.57
N GLY A 61 -13.64 -2.59 -15.87
CA GLY A 61 -12.71 -3.67 -16.22
C GLY A 61 -11.24 -3.37 -15.88
N LEU A 62 -10.98 -2.40 -14.99
CA LEU A 62 -9.64 -2.11 -14.47
C LEU A 62 -9.39 -2.93 -13.20
N ALA A 63 -8.13 -3.27 -12.96
CA ALA A 63 -7.72 -3.98 -11.76
C ALA A 63 -8.07 -3.19 -10.48
N GLY A 64 -8.69 -3.85 -9.52
CA GLY A 64 -9.02 -3.30 -8.22
C GLY A 64 -7.84 -3.34 -7.26
N PHE A 65 -8.05 -2.79 -6.05
CA PHE A 65 -7.04 -2.72 -5.01
C PHE A 65 -6.50 -4.11 -4.62
N GLU A 66 -7.39 -5.06 -4.38
CA GLU A 66 -6.99 -6.41 -3.94
C GLU A 66 -6.20 -7.13 -5.04
N GLU A 67 -6.63 -7.05 -6.28
CA GLU A 67 -5.93 -7.65 -7.42
C GLU A 67 -4.51 -7.06 -7.60
N LEU A 68 -4.38 -5.75 -7.47
CA LEU A 68 -3.08 -5.08 -7.54
C LEU A 68 -2.17 -5.44 -6.36
N LEU A 69 -2.75 -5.59 -5.16
CA LEU A 69 -2.01 -6.02 -3.99
C LEU A 69 -1.53 -7.46 -4.12
N GLU A 70 -2.39 -8.37 -4.59
CA GLU A 70 -2.02 -9.75 -4.90
C GLU A 70 -0.89 -9.81 -5.93
N ALA A 71 -0.92 -8.98 -6.96
CA ALA A 71 0.17 -8.90 -7.93
C ALA A 71 1.48 -8.43 -7.26
N CYS A 72 1.43 -7.45 -6.36
CA CYS A 72 2.61 -7.02 -5.61
C CYS A 72 3.19 -8.17 -4.75
N ILE A 73 2.32 -8.95 -4.09
CA ILE A 73 2.72 -10.13 -3.29
C ILE A 73 3.36 -11.19 -4.20
N ALA A 74 2.74 -11.50 -5.32
CA ALA A 74 3.23 -12.51 -6.28
C ALA A 74 4.61 -12.14 -6.83
N PHE A 75 4.86 -10.86 -7.10
CA PHE A 75 6.16 -10.33 -7.54
C PHE A 75 7.14 -10.04 -6.41
N LYS A 76 6.80 -10.41 -5.16
CA LYS A 76 7.67 -10.24 -3.99
C LYS A 76 8.09 -8.80 -3.74
N VAL A 77 7.18 -7.86 -3.96
CA VAL A 77 7.38 -6.47 -3.55
C VAL A 77 7.58 -6.43 -2.04
N LYS A 78 8.64 -5.77 -1.60
CA LYS A 78 8.91 -5.59 -0.16
C LYS A 78 7.88 -4.64 0.43
N VAL A 79 7.25 -5.06 1.52
CA VAL A 79 6.29 -4.23 2.25
C VAL A 79 6.90 -3.85 3.60
N LEU A 80 7.00 -2.55 3.85
CA LEU A 80 7.37 -1.99 5.15
C LEU A 80 6.14 -1.33 5.79
N VAL A 81 5.95 -1.58 7.08
CA VAL A 81 4.94 -0.93 7.91
C VAL A 81 5.61 -0.06 8.96
N CYS A 82 5.20 1.20 9.03
CA CYS A 82 5.78 2.16 9.96
C CYS A 82 5.37 1.86 11.40
N GLU A 83 6.34 1.53 12.24
CA GLU A 83 6.13 1.28 13.68
C GLU A 83 5.49 2.49 14.39
N MET A 84 5.99 3.69 14.11
CA MET A 84 5.44 4.92 14.67
C MET A 84 3.99 5.14 14.22
N GLY A 85 3.68 4.78 12.96
CA GLY A 85 2.32 4.86 12.43
C GLY A 85 1.36 3.88 13.10
N LEU A 86 1.78 2.63 13.34
CA LEU A 86 1.00 1.66 14.14
C LEU A 86 0.69 2.21 15.52
N HIS A 87 1.70 2.74 16.19
CA HIS A 87 1.55 3.32 17.52
C HIS A 87 0.59 4.53 17.53
N ALA A 88 0.76 5.44 16.57
CA ALA A 88 -0.09 6.63 16.46
C ALA A 88 -1.56 6.31 16.17
N LEU A 89 -1.82 5.22 15.46
CA LEU A 89 -3.18 4.75 15.14
C LEU A 89 -3.77 3.85 16.22
N GLY A 90 -2.97 3.41 17.21
CA GLY A 90 -3.40 2.43 18.20
C GLY A 90 -3.70 1.05 17.60
N LEU A 91 -3.10 0.71 16.45
CA LEU A 91 -3.30 -0.57 15.77
C LEU A 91 -2.33 -1.61 16.32
N ALA A 92 -2.87 -2.77 16.72
CA ALA A 92 -2.08 -3.93 17.04
C ALA A 92 -1.69 -4.69 15.76
N LYS A 93 -0.53 -5.36 15.77
CA LYS A 93 -0.08 -6.20 14.65
C LYS A 93 -1.09 -7.29 14.28
N SER A 94 -1.80 -7.81 15.25
CA SER A 94 -2.84 -8.83 15.06
C SER A 94 -4.04 -8.34 14.24
N GLU A 95 -4.19 -7.03 14.06
CA GLU A 95 -5.24 -6.43 13.24
C GLU A 95 -4.83 -6.32 11.76
N LEU A 96 -3.52 -6.49 11.47
CA LEU A 96 -3.03 -6.51 10.10
C LEU A 96 -3.32 -7.86 9.44
N ARG A 97 -3.49 -7.83 8.14
CA ARG A 97 -3.81 -9.01 7.32
C ARG A 97 -2.62 -9.98 7.28
N ASP A 98 -2.94 -11.27 7.32
CA ASP A 98 -1.94 -12.33 7.42
C ASP A 98 -1.40 -12.78 6.03
N ASP A 99 -2.07 -12.40 4.96
CA ASP A 99 -1.71 -12.75 3.58
C ASP A 99 -0.65 -11.82 2.97
N VAL A 100 -0.32 -10.73 3.64
CA VAL A 100 0.76 -9.81 3.25
C VAL A 100 1.95 -9.99 4.19
N ALA A 101 3.04 -10.54 3.68
CA ALA A 101 4.29 -10.55 4.42
C ALA A 101 4.85 -9.13 4.49
N TYR A 102 5.06 -8.62 5.68
CA TYR A 102 5.60 -7.27 5.90
C TYR A 102 6.73 -7.28 6.91
N GLU A 103 7.61 -6.29 6.80
CA GLU A 103 8.61 -5.97 7.81
C GLU A 103 8.17 -4.68 8.53
N GLU A 104 8.47 -4.60 9.82
CA GLU A 104 8.33 -3.35 10.55
C GLU A 104 9.58 -2.51 10.40
N GLY A 105 9.40 -1.22 10.25
CA GLY A 105 10.53 -0.32 10.14
C GLY A 105 10.11 1.13 10.24
N GLY A 106 11.12 1.98 10.34
CA GLY A 106 10.95 3.42 10.35
C GLY A 106 11.41 4.06 9.03
N ILE A 107 11.36 5.40 9.03
CA ILE A 107 11.82 6.21 7.90
C ILE A 107 13.28 5.91 7.54
N VAL A 108 14.13 5.59 8.52
CA VAL A 108 15.54 5.25 8.28
C VAL A 108 15.68 4.00 7.44
N SER A 109 14.91 2.95 7.75
CA SER A 109 14.91 1.69 6.98
C SER A 109 14.43 1.93 5.55
N PHE A 110 13.36 2.73 5.39
CA PHE A 110 12.82 3.10 4.09
C PHE A 110 13.83 3.90 3.25
N LEU A 111 14.49 4.90 3.84
CA LEU A 111 15.49 5.71 3.15
C LEU A 111 16.75 4.92 2.81
N ALA A 112 17.12 3.93 3.64
CA ALA A 112 18.23 3.03 3.32
C ALA A 112 17.92 2.19 2.06
N ASP A 113 16.72 1.68 1.92
CA ASP A 113 16.27 1.00 0.70
C ASP A 113 16.27 1.95 -0.50
N ALA A 114 15.76 3.18 -0.33
CA ALA A 114 15.69 4.18 -1.39
C ALA A 114 17.08 4.65 -1.89
N SER A 115 18.08 4.71 -0.99
CA SER A 115 19.44 5.16 -1.32
C SER A 115 20.22 4.18 -2.20
N ALA A 116 19.73 2.97 -2.41
CA ALA A 116 20.36 1.95 -3.26
C ALA A 116 20.24 2.22 -4.79
N GLY A 117 20.03 3.48 -5.20
CA GLY A 117 19.98 3.90 -6.61
C GLY A 117 18.58 3.90 -7.22
N GLY A 118 17.55 3.90 -6.38
CA GLY A 118 16.15 3.95 -6.77
C GLY A 118 15.56 5.36 -6.83
N ALA A 119 14.29 5.45 -7.21
CA ALA A 119 13.46 6.64 -7.13
C ALA A 119 12.45 6.50 -5.97
N THR A 120 12.17 7.58 -5.28
CA THR A 120 11.16 7.65 -4.22
C THR A 120 9.95 8.41 -4.71
N LEU A 121 8.76 7.81 -4.55
CA LEU A 121 7.48 8.43 -4.85
C LEU A 121 6.62 8.48 -3.59
N PHE A 122 6.03 9.64 -3.33
CA PHE A 122 5.02 9.83 -2.30
C PHE A 122 3.65 9.89 -2.97
N ILE A 123 2.74 9.02 -2.51
CA ILE A 123 1.38 8.91 -3.05
C ILE A 123 0.36 8.90 -1.92
#